data_a454736bcc215016a85a724610fc2a24
#
_entry.id   a454736bcc215016a85a724610fc2a24
#
_cell.length_a   1.000
_cell.length_b   1.000
_cell.length_c   1.000
_cell.angle_alpha   90.00
_cell.angle_beta   90.00
_cell.angle_gamma   90.00
#
_symmetry.space_group_name_H-M   'P 1'
#
loop_
_entity.id
_entity.type
_entity.pdbx_description
1 polymer ?
#
loop_
_entity_poly.entity_id
_entity_poly.type
_entity_poly.pdbx_seq_one_letter_code
_entity_poly.pdbx_strand_id
1 'polypeptide(L)'
;MIDWYSIVDRTRNLRGNSHWDKPENVIASARYSYLLNKWDGQPNYVEVWVEKDALVDIVGQACIPLDTPYFSCRGYTSQSEMWSAAQRFIDQSYRDNCYIIHLGDHDPSGIDMTRDIQERLQMFGADVYVKRVALTMNQIETYNPPPNPAKLSDSRCGKYIDEYGDESWELDALEPSVITNLITNEVTAFRDDEIYQAVCDLEKRGKEELKMIERNYDRAVAFLESEV
;
A
#
# COMPACT_ATOMS: atom_id res chain seq x y z
N MET A 1 28.53 5.79 8.06
CA MET A 1 28.97 4.75 7.10
C MET A 1 27.69 4.15 6.52
N ILE A 2 27.48 4.21 5.22
CA ILE A 2 26.27 3.65 4.59
C ILE A 2 26.42 2.13 4.61
N ASP A 3 25.43 1.43 5.17
CA ASP A 3 25.39 -0.04 5.15
C ASP A 3 25.01 -0.51 3.74
N TRP A 4 25.78 -1.44 3.18
CA TRP A 4 25.53 -2.02 1.87
C TRP A 4 24.16 -2.73 1.77
N TYR A 5 23.62 -3.23 2.88
CA TYR A 5 22.29 -3.82 2.94
C TYR A 5 21.16 -2.79 2.73
N SER A 6 21.46 -1.50 2.87
CA SER A 6 20.52 -0.40 2.60
C SER A 6 20.44 -0.03 1.11
N ILE A 7 21.35 -0.59 0.27
CA ILE A 7 21.40 -0.34 -1.17
C ILE A 7 20.78 -1.54 -1.88
N VAL A 8 19.54 -1.41 -2.33
CA VAL A 8 18.80 -2.50 -2.96
C VAL A 8 18.67 -2.26 -4.47
N ASP A 9 19.22 -3.18 -5.29
CA ASP A 9 18.91 -3.26 -6.72
C ASP A 9 17.63 -4.09 -6.90
N ARG A 10 16.50 -3.41 -7.17
CA ARG A 10 15.19 -4.05 -7.35
C ARG A 10 15.04 -4.77 -8.68
N THR A 11 15.96 -4.56 -9.62
CA THR A 11 15.88 -5.12 -10.98
C THR A 11 16.60 -6.44 -11.13
N ARG A 12 17.51 -6.77 -10.19
CA ARG A 12 18.41 -7.94 -10.27
C ARG A 12 18.31 -8.77 -9.00
N ASN A 13 17.48 -9.80 -9.03
CA ASN A 13 17.33 -10.72 -7.91
C ASN A 13 17.87 -12.10 -8.29
N LEU A 14 18.69 -12.68 -7.41
CA LEU A 14 19.03 -14.10 -7.50
C LEU A 14 17.75 -14.92 -7.26
N ARG A 15 17.44 -15.80 -8.20
CA ARG A 15 16.28 -16.70 -8.11
C ARG A 15 16.75 -18.12 -7.86
N GLY A 16 16.09 -18.82 -6.95
CA GLY A 16 16.34 -20.23 -6.63
C GLY A 16 15.15 -20.81 -5.89
N ASN A 17 15.13 -22.13 -5.76
CA ASN A 17 14.11 -22.81 -4.97
C ASN A 17 14.40 -22.62 -3.48
N SER A 18 13.36 -22.53 -2.66
CA SER A 18 13.47 -22.66 -1.20
C SER A 18 13.67 -24.14 -0.85
N HIS A 19 14.51 -24.43 0.16
CA HIS A 19 14.79 -25.75 0.66
C HIS A 19 14.57 -25.81 2.17
N TRP A 20 14.12 -26.94 2.66
CA TRP A 20 13.95 -27.23 4.08
C TRP A 20 14.65 -28.55 4.40
N ASP A 21 15.32 -28.60 5.55
CA ASP A 21 16.07 -29.79 6.00
C ASP A 21 15.15 -30.86 6.57
N LYS A 22 13.98 -30.45 7.08
CA LYS A 22 13.02 -31.33 7.75
C LYS A 22 11.57 -30.91 7.48
N PRO A 23 10.60 -31.85 7.47
CA PRO A 23 9.18 -31.55 7.26
C PRO A 23 8.59 -30.55 8.27
N GLU A 24 8.97 -30.64 9.55
CA GLU A 24 8.50 -29.70 10.56
C GLU A 24 8.91 -28.26 10.28
N ASN A 25 10.02 -28.02 9.56
CA ASN A 25 10.45 -26.70 9.12
C ASN A 25 9.50 -26.11 8.07
N VAL A 26 8.82 -26.95 7.29
CA VAL A 26 7.75 -26.49 6.38
C VAL A 26 6.55 -25.97 7.17
N ILE A 27 6.17 -26.64 8.26
CA ILE A 27 5.08 -26.20 9.13
C ILE A 27 5.45 -24.89 9.83
N ALA A 28 6.69 -24.74 10.30
CA ALA A 28 7.21 -23.50 10.84
C ALA A 28 7.13 -22.36 9.79
N SER A 29 7.54 -22.62 8.56
CA SER A 29 7.44 -21.68 7.46
C SER A 29 5.97 -21.30 7.14
N ALA A 30 5.08 -22.29 7.10
CA ALA A 30 3.66 -22.08 6.91
C ALA A 30 3.05 -21.20 8.02
N ARG A 31 3.44 -21.39 9.28
CA ARG A 31 3.04 -20.55 10.41
C ARG A 31 3.47 -19.09 10.25
N TYR A 32 4.70 -18.85 9.78
CA TYR A 32 5.18 -17.49 9.52
C TYR A 32 4.45 -16.80 8.36
N SER A 33 4.10 -17.55 7.31
CA SER A 33 3.39 -17.05 6.14
C SER A 33 1.86 -17.08 6.27
N TYR A 34 1.32 -17.65 7.37
CA TYR A 34 -0.13 -17.67 7.61
C TYR A 34 -0.63 -16.27 7.93
N LEU A 35 -1.35 -15.69 6.97
CA LEU A 35 -1.97 -14.37 7.08
C LEU A 35 -3.43 -14.49 6.65
N LEU A 36 -4.31 -13.85 7.39
CA LEU A 36 -5.70 -13.64 7.01
C LEU A 36 -5.85 -12.22 6.46
N ASN A 37 -6.75 -12.05 5.49
CA ASN A 37 -7.09 -10.74 4.97
C ASN A 37 -7.78 -9.91 6.07
N LYS A 38 -7.06 -8.96 6.67
CA LYS A 38 -7.55 -8.12 7.78
C LYS A 38 -8.63 -7.12 7.34
N TRP A 39 -8.80 -6.97 6.02
CA TRP A 39 -9.87 -6.17 5.44
C TRP A 39 -11.11 -6.99 5.07
N ASP A 40 -11.12 -8.30 5.37
CA ASP A 40 -12.33 -9.11 5.20
C ASP A 40 -13.45 -8.66 6.15
N GLY A 41 -14.67 -8.53 5.62
CA GLY A 41 -15.82 -8.01 6.36
C GLY A 41 -15.80 -6.49 6.65
N GLN A 42 -14.75 -5.76 6.27
CA GLN A 42 -14.71 -4.29 6.43
C GLN A 42 -15.77 -3.62 5.53
N PRO A 43 -16.42 -2.53 5.99
CA PRO A 43 -17.37 -1.79 5.17
C PRO A 43 -16.71 -1.06 4.00
N ASN A 44 -15.44 -0.68 4.13
CA ASN A 44 -14.69 0.02 3.11
C ASN A 44 -13.60 -0.85 2.49
N TYR A 45 -13.26 -0.58 1.22
CA TYR A 45 -12.05 -1.06 0.57
C TYR A 45 -11.10 0.11 0.32
N VAL A 46 -9.82 -0.04 0.65
CA VAL A 46 -8.84 1.04 0.60
C VAL A 46 -7.58 0.58 -0.11
N GLU A 47 -7.11 1.35 -1.09
CA GLU A 47 -5.76 1.23 -1.67
C GLU A 47 -4.97 2.53 -1.44
N VAL A 48 -3.65 2.43 -1.28
CA VAL A 48 -2.76 3.59 -1.19
C VAL A 48 -1.96 3.71 -2.48
N TRP A 49 -2.08 4.84 -3.17
CA TRP A 49 -1.41 5.09 -4.44
C TRP A 49 -0.40 6.23 -4.30
N VAL A 50 0.81 6.01 -4.77
CA VAL A 50 1.88 7.01 -4.74
C VAL A 50 2.39 7.31 -6.15
N GLU A 51 2.61 8.59 -6.45
CA GLU A 51 3.09 9.02 -7.76
C GLU A 51 4.48 8.47 -8.08
N LYS A 52 5.42 8.58 -7.12
CA LYS A 52 6.83 8.25 -7.31
C LYS A 52 7.18 6.83 -6.86
N ASP A 53 7.80 6.06 -7.76
CA ASP A 53 8.32 4.72 -7.45
C ASP A 53 9.41 4.74 -6.36
N ALA A 54 10.16 5.82 -6.24
CA ALA A 54 11.18 5.98 -5.21
C ALA A 54 10.62 5.94 -3.77
N LEU A 55 9.34 6.29 -3.59
CA LEU A 55 8.67 6.30 -2.30
C LEU A 55 7.94 4.98 -1.96
N VAL A 56 7.93 4.00 -2.85
CA VAL A 56 7.17 2.76 -2.68
C VAL A 56 7.54 1.98 -1.42
N ASP A 57 8.81 1.99 -1.01
CA ASP A 57 9.26 1.32 0.22
C ASP A 57 8.79 2.05 1.48
N ILE A 58 8.75 3.38 1.44
CA ILE A 58 8.23 4.20 2.55
C ILE A 58 6.73 3.97 2.70
N VAL A 59 5.99 3.94 1.58
CA VAL A 59 4.56 3.61 1.57
C VAL A 59 4.33 2.19 2.10
N GLY A 60 5.14 1.22 1.66
CA GLY A 60 5.09 -0.16 2.12
C GLY A 60 5.29 -0.31 3.63
N GLN A 61 6.17 0.50 4.24
CA GLN A 61 6.36 0.51 5.70
C GLN A 61 5.08 0.86 6.47
N ALA A 62 4.22 1.71 5.91
CA ALA A 62 2.93 2.03 6.50
C ALA A 62 1.86 0.99 6.15
N CYS A 63 1.79 0.54 4.89
CA CYS A 63 0.71 -0.29 4.37
C CYS A 63 0.81 -1.76 4.80
N ILE A 64 2.01 -2.35 4.82
CA ILE A 64 2.20 -3.77 5.15
C ILE A 64 1.69 -4.12 6.56
N PRO A 65 2.00 -3.36 7.63
CA PRO A 65 1.45 -3.64 8.96
C PRO A 65 -0.07 -3.50 9.05
N LEU A 66 -0.68 -2.68 8.19
CA LEU A 66 -2.11 -2.45 8.10
C LEU A 66 -2.83 -3.42 7.14
N ASP A 67 -2.08 -4.31 6.49
CA ASP A 67 -2.59 -5.23 5.46
C ASP A 67 -3.34 -4.49 4.32
N THR A 68 -2.85 -3.30 3.96
CA THR A 68 -3.48 -2.43 2.97
C THR A 68 -2.72 -2.50 1.65
N PRO A 69 -3.39 -2.78 0.52
CA PRO A 69 -2.78 -2.75 -0.80
C PRO A 69 -2.21 -1.36 -1.14
N TYR A 70 -1.06 -1.34 -1.79
CA TYR A 70 -0.46 -0.10 -2.24
C TYR A 70 0.12 -0.23 -3.66
N PHE A 71 0.16 0.88 -4.40
CA PHE A 71 0.51 0.94 -5.80
C PHE A 71 1.37 2.15 -6.13
N SER A 72 2.40 1.97 -6.98
CA SER A 72 3.18 3.08 -7.53
C SER A 72 2.70 3.42 -8.94
N CYS A 73 2.23 4.65 -9.13
CA CYS A 73 1.74 5.14 -10.42
C CYS A 73 2.86 5.30 -11.46
N ARG A 74 4.09 5.61 -11.02
CA ARG A 74 5.25 5.93 -11.88
C ARG A 74 4.93 7.05 -12.88
N GLY A 75 4.36 8.15 -12.38
CA GLY A 75 3.75 9.18 -13.17
C GLY A 75 2.32 8.81 -13.60
N TYR A 76 1.86 9.28 -14.76
CA TYR A 76 0.52 8.90 -15.24
C TYR A 76 0.44 7.41 -15.55
N THR A 77 -0.46 6.74 -14.83
CA THR A 77 -0.71 5.29 -14.96
C THR A 77 -1.14 4.91 -16.38
N SER A 78 -0.64 3.79 -16.90
CA SER A 78 -1.03 3.29 -18.22
C SER A 78 -2.53 2.95 -18.29
N GLN A 79 -3.08 2.89 -19.50
CA GLN A 79 -4.49 2.56 -19.70
C GLN A 79 -4.83 1.13 -19.22
N SER A 80 -3.93 0.19 -19.46
CA SER A 80 -4.10 -1.20 -19.03
C SER A 80 -4.08 -1.37 -17.51
N GLU A 81 -3.18 -0.67 -16.82
CA GLU A 81 -3.12 -0.68 -15.36
C GLU A 81 -4.36 -0.02 -14.74
N MET A 82 -4.83 1.08 -15.32
CA MET A 82 -6.03 1.75 -14.86
C MET A 82 -7.29 0.87 -15.04
N TRP A 83 -7.37 0.17 -16.20
CA TRP A 83 -8.44 -0.81 -16.40
C TRP A 83 -8.36 -1.97 -15.40
N SER A 84 -7.18 -2.52 -15.16
CA SER A 84 -6.98 -3.60 -14.16
C SER A 84 -7.34 -3.13 -12.76
N ALA A 85 -7.00 -1.89 -12.41
CA ALA A 85 -7.41 -1.29 -11.15
C ALA A 85 -8.94 -1.16 -11.05
N ALA A 86 -9.59 -0.66 -12.10
CA ALA A 86 -11.04 -0.55 -12.13
C ALA A 86 -11.73 -1.91 -11.90
N GLN A 87 -11.22 -3.01 -12.50
CA GLN A 87 -11.77 -4.35 -12.27
C GLN A 87 -11.63 -4.76 -10.78
N ARG A 88 -10.47 -4.50 -10.15
CA ARG A 88 -10.30 -4.79 -8.70
C ARG A 88 -11.32 -4.06 -7.84
N PHE A 89 -11.60 -2.79 -8.14
CA PHE A 89 -12.61 -2.01 -7.41
C PHE A 89 -14.04 -2.47 -7.69
N ILE A 90 -14.35 -2.85 -8.92
CA ILE A 90 -15.67 -3.43 -9.29
C ILE A 90 -15.90 -4.74 -8.51
N ASP A 91 -14.87 -5.57 -8.36
CA ASP A 91 -14.94 -6.80 -7.56
C ASP A 91 -15.19 -6.52 -6.06
N GLN A 92 -14.92 -5.30 -5.59
CA GLN A 92 -15.19 -4.85 -4.22
C GLN A 92 -16.52 -4.06 -4.09
N SER A 93 -17.33 -3.96 -5.14
CA SER A 93 -18.57 -3.17 -5.18
C SER A 93 -19.67 -3.62 -4.20
N TYR A 94 -19.48 -4.76 -3.53
CA TYR A 94 -20.35 -5.23 -2.44
C TYR A 94 -20.10 -4.51 -1.10
N ARG A 95 -19.05 -3.73 -1.01
CA ARG A 95 -18.72 -2.89 0.15
C ARG A 95 -19.43 -1.55 0.07
N ASP A 96 -19.54 -0.87 1.20
CA ASP A 96 -20.22 0.44 1.25
C ASP A 96 -19.50 1.48 0.39
N ASN A 97 -18.14 1.52 0.47
CA ASN A 97 -17.35 2.44 -0.33
C ASN A 97 -15.97 1.86 -0.69
N CYS A 98 -15.41 2.37 -1.78
CA CYS A 98 -14.05 2.13 -2.21
C CYS A 98 -13.24 3.44 -2.23
N TYR A 99 -12.02 3.41 -1.70
CA TYR A 99 -11.15 4.58 -1.58
C TYR A 99 -9.77 4.35 -2.14
N ILE A 100 -9.22 5.38 -2.78
CA ILE A 100 -7.79 5.51 -3.06
C ILE A 100 -7.27 6.67 -2.23
N ILE A 101 -6.28 6.39 -1.40
CA ILE A 101 -5.47 7.39 -0.69
C ILE A 101 -4.31 7.74 -1.63
N HIS A 102 -4.38 8.92 -2.25
CA HIS A 102 -3.39 9.34 -3.24
C HIS A 102 -2.35 10.29 -2.66
N LEU A 103 -1.07 10.00 -2.92
CA LEU A 103 0.09 10.81 -2.56
C LEU A 103 0.86 11.18 -3.83
N GLY A 104 1.01 12.45 -4.08
CA GLY A 104 1.73 12.99 -5.25
C GLY A 104 2.35 14.35 -4.96
N ASP A 105 3.24 14.79 -5.85
CA ASP A 105 3.90 16.09 -5.79
C ASP A 105 2.88 17.23 -5.83
N HIS A 106 3.20 18.35 -5.19
CA HIS A 106 2.41 19.57 -5.34
C HIS A 106 2.97 20.39 -6.51
N ASP A 107 2.68 19.93 -7.69
CA ASP A 107 3.02 20.57 -8.96
C ASP A 107 1.84 20.45 -9.96
N PRO A 108 1.88 21.13 -11.14
CA PRO A 108 0.78 21.07 -12.10
C PRO A 108 0.36 19.65 -12.51
N SER A 109 1.31 18.71 -12.64
CA SER A 109 1.04 17.33 -13.04
C SER A 109 0.52 16.48 -11.88
N GLY A 110 1.10 16.59 -10.70
CA GLY A 110 0.71 15.83 -9.52
C GLY A 110 -0.69 16.18 -9.01
N ILE A 111 -1.08 17.47 -9.08
CA ILE A 111 -2.46 17.90 -8.77
C ILE A 111 -3.45 17.30 -9.77
N ASP A 112 -3.13 17.38 -11.08
CA ASP A 112 -4.00 16.86 -12.13
C ASP A 112 -4.12 15.32 -12.09
N MET A 113 -3.08 14.62 -11.65
CA MET A 113 -3.08 13.16 -11.57
C MET A 113 -4.18 12.63 -10.67
N THR A 114 -4.49 13.30 -9.56
CA THR A 114 -5.61 12.90 -8.66
C THR A 114 -6.94 12.92 -9.42
N ARG A 115 -7.19 13.96 -10.25
CA ARG A 115 -8.36 14.07 -11.10
C ARG A 115 -8.36 12.98 -12.19
N ASP A 116 -7.22 12.78 -12.87
CA ASP A 116 -7.08 11.79 -13.95
C ASP A 116 -7.38 10.36 -13.46
N ILE A 117 -6.89 9.99 -12.27
CA ILE A 117 -7.19 8.70 -11.65
C ILE A 117 -8.69 8.56 -11.43
N GLN A 118 -9.34 9.55 -10.83
CA GLN A 118 -10.78 9.53 -10.54
C GLN A 118 -11.61 9.37 -11.81
N GLU A 119 -11.34 10.20 -12.83
CA GLU A 119 -12.11 10.20 -14.08
C GLU A 119 -11.93 8.91 -14.88
N ARG A 120 -10.70 8.37 -14.92
CA ARG A 120 -10.42 7.14 -15.68
C ARG A 120 -10.98 5.90 -15.00
N LEU A 121 -10.95 5.80 -13.68
CA LEU A 121 -11.62 4.71 -12.96
C LEU A 121 -13.13 4.76 -13.20
N GLN A 122 -13.72 5.93 -13.13
CA GLN A 122 -15.15 6.13 -13.42
C GLN A 122 -15.49 5.79 -14.88
N MET A 123 -14.63 6.16 -15.84
CA MET A 123 -14.79 5.80 -17.26
C MET A 123 -14.82 4.28 -17.46
N PHE A 124 -14.08 3.52 -16.66
CA PHE A 124 -14.10 2.04 -16.67
C PHE A 124 -15.19 1.42 -15.80
N GLY A 125 -16.08 2.24 -15.21
CA GLY A 125 -17.24 1.79 -14.45
C GLY A 125 -16.99 1.50 -12.98
N ALA A 126 -15.82 1.83 -12.45
CA ALA A 126 -15.52 1.71 -11.03
C ALA A 126 -15.99 2.94 -10.24
N ASP A 127 -16.75 2.73 -9.17
CA ASP A 127 -17.16 3.77 -8.23
C ASP A 127 -16.14 3.81 -7.07
N VAL A 128 -15.23 4.79 -7.13
CA VAL A 128 -14.09 4.93 -6.22
C VAL A 128 -13.91 6.39 -5.85
N TYR A 129 -13.68 6.66 -4.58
CA TYR A 129 -13.33 8.00 -4.11
C TYR A 129 -11.81 8.16 -4.04
N VAL A 130 -11.25 9.05 -4.86
CA VAL A 130 -9.81 9.34 -4.85
C VAL A 130 -9.54 10.54 -3.94
N LYS A 131 -8.99 10.27 -2.76
CA LYS A 131 -8.63 11.28 -1.77
C LYS A 131 -7.15 11.61 -1.84
N ARG A 132 -6.81 12.85 -2.24
CA ARG A 132 -5.43 13.34 -2.14
C ARG A 132 -5.10 13.63 -0.68
N VAL A 133 -4.11 12.92 -0.14
CA VAL A 133 -3.67 13.05 1.26
C VAL A 133 -2.36 13.81 1.36
N ALA A 134 -1.51 13.72 0.36
CA ALA A 134 -0.26 14.49 0.25
C ALA A 134 0.09 14.74 -1.24
N LEU A 135 0.86 15.74 -1.57
CA LEU A 135 1.30 16.87 -0.78
C LEU A 135 0.24 17.97 -0.86
N THR A 136 -0.10 18.64 0.24
CA THR A 136 -1.10 19.71 0.30
C THR A 136 -0.47 21.03 0.76
N MET A 137 -1.09 22.20 0.44
CA MET A 137 -0.59 23.50 0.86
C MET A 137 -0.42 23.61 2.38
N ASN A 138 -1.37 23.10 3.17
CA ASN A 138 -1.24 23.09 4.64
C ASN A 138 0.00 22.32 5.12
N GLN A 139 0.36 21.25 4.44
CA GLN A 139 1.57 20.47 4.75
C GLN A 139 2.83 21.23 4.34
N ILE A 140 2.79 21.91 3.20
CA ILE A 140 3.90 22.78 2.74
C ILE A 140 4.15 23.89 3.77
N GLU A 141 3.11 24.56 4.25
CA GLU A 141 3.22 25.58 5.30
C GLU A 141 3.73 25.00 6.63
N THR A 142 3.30 23.78 6.97
CA THR A 142 3.66 23.15 8.25
C THR A 142 5.09 22.62 8.26
N TYR A 143 5.49 21.94 7.17
CA TYR A 143 6.77 21.23 7.10
C TYR A 143 7.86 22.02 6.39
N ASN A 144 7.48 23.11 5.69
CA ASN A 144 8.37 24.01 4.98
C ASN A 144 9.40 23.29 4.07
N PRO A 145 8.96 22.36 3.18
CA PRO A 145 9.86 21.71 2.24
C PRO A 145 10.42 22.73 1.25
N PRO A 146 11.61 22.50 0.68
CA PRO A 146 12.22 23.43 -0.27
C PRO A 146 11.37 23.54 -1.54
N PRO A 147 11.07 24.77 -2.00
CA PRO A 147 10.33 24.97 -3.24
C PRO A 147 11.19 24.73 -4.47
N ASN A 148 10.55 24.36 -5.57
CA ASN A 148 11.09 24.35 -6.92
C ASN A 148 10.26 25.29 -7.80
N PRO A 149 10.82 25.85 -8.88
CA PRO A 149 10.02 26.59 -9.86
C PRO A 149 9.00 25.66 -10.53
N ALA A 150 7.75 26.12 -10.67
CA ALA A 150 6.75 25.40 -11.43
C ALA A 150 7.17 25.23 -12.90
N LYS A 151 6.95 24.04 -13.47
CA LYS A 151 7.37 23.73 -14.86
C LYS A 151 6.48 24.45 -15.88
N LEU A 152 6.93 25.59 -16.39
CA LEU A 152 6.20 26.42 -17.38
C LEU A 152 5.90 25.69 -18.70
N SER A 153 6.61 24.61 -19.00
CA SER A 153 6.37 23.75 -20.18
C SER A 153 5.14 22.84 -20.05
N ASP A 154 4.59 22.69 -18.85
CA ASP A 154 3.37 21.91 -18.61
C ASP A 154 2.15 22.75 -19.02
N SER A 155 1.29 22.20 -19.87
CA SER A 155 0.07 22.89 -20.34
C SER A 155 -0.91 23.26 -19.23
N ARG A 156 -0.80 22.62 -18.05
CA ARG A 156 -1.63 22.85 -16.85
C ARG A 156 -1.07 23.95 -15.95
N CYS A 157 0.17 24.41 -16.24
CA CYS A 157 0.89 25.35 -15.40
C CYS A 157 0.12 26.66 -15.18
N GLY A 158 -0.61 27.14 -16.19
CA GLY A 158 -1.37 28.40 -16.09
C GLY A 158 -2.41 28.35 -14.95
N LYS A 159 -3.25 27.31 -14.92
CA LYS A 159 -4.24 27.15 -13.85
C LYS A 159 -3.59 26.94 -12.49
N TYR A 160 -2.50 26.18 -12.45
CA TYR A 160 -1.77 25.94 -11.20
C TYR A 160 -1.20 27.24 -10.64
N ILE A 161 -0.56 28.07 -11.48
CA ILE A 161 0.00 29.37 -11.06
C ILE A 161 -1.08 30.32 -10.56
N ASP A 162 -2.22 30.36 -11.25
CA ASP A 162 -3.36 31.20 -10.85
C ASP A 162 -3.89 30.84 -9.44
N GLU A 163 -3.76 29.57 -9.02
CA GLU A 163 -4.30 29.07 -7.75
C GLU A 163 -3.24 29.00 -6.64
N TYR A 164 -2.00 28.58 -6.97
CA TYR A 164 -0.96 28.24 -5.99
C TYR A 164 0.32 29.09 -6.12
N GLY A 165 0.45 29.90 -7.17
CA GLY A 165 1.68 30.64 -7.45
C GLY A 165 2.66 29.86 -8.32
N ASP A 166 3.86 30.39 -8.50
CA ASP A 166 4.89 29.91 -9.43
C ASP A 166 5.89 28.92 -8.81
N GLU A 167 5.64 28.49 -7.56
CA GLU A 167 6.42 27.49 -6.86
C GLU A 167 5.73 26.12 -6.90
N SER A 168 6.51 25.06 -6.80
CA SER A 168 6.05 23.66 -6.70
C SER A 168 6.87 22.90 -5.66
N TRP A 169 6.37 21.78 -5.18
CA TRP A 169 7.01 21.00 -4.12
C TRP A 169 6.93 19.51 -4.40
N GLU A 170 8.02 18.85 -4.11
CA GLU A 170 8.17 17.40 -4.27
C GLU A 170 7.73 16.67 -3.00
N LEU A 171 6.99 15.59 -3.14
CA LEU A 171 6.53 14.77 -2.01
C LEU A 171 7.69 14.15 -1.22
N ASP A 172 8.78 13.78 -1.90
CA ASP A 172 9.98 13.18 -1.31
C ASP A 172 10.85 14.17 -0.52
N ALA A 173 10.49 15.45 -0.53
CA ALA A 173 11.07 16.45 0.38
C ALA A 173 10.51 16.35 1.81
N LEU A 174 9.42 15.61 2.02
CA LEU A 174 8.91 15.31 3.37
C LEU A 174 9.73 14.20 4.03
N GLU A 175 9.89 14.31 5.35
CA GLU A 175 10.47 13.24 6.14
C GLU A 175 9.67 11.93 5.99
N PRO A 176 10.34 10.76 5.83
CA PRO A 176 9.66 9.46 5.68
C PRO A 176 8.64 9.16 6.78
N SER A 177 8.92 9.57 8.02
CA SER A 177 8.02 9.42 9.16
C SER A 177 6.73 10.22 9.03
N VAL A 178 6.78 11.38 8.38
CA VAL A 178 5.58 12.18 8.10
C VAL A 178 4.70 11.45 7.09
N ILE A 179 5.28 10.93 6.00
CA ILE A 179 4.56 10.18 4.98
C ILE A 179 3.89 8.93 5.59
N THR A 180 4.64 8.14 6.36
CA THR A 180 4.09 6.94 7.01
C THR A 180 2.97 7.25 7.98
N ASN A 181 3.08 8.33 8.77
CA ASN A 181 2.04 8.76 9.69
C ASN A 181 0.78 9.25 8.97
N LEU A 182 0.92 10.01 7.88
CA LEU A 182 -0.23 10.45 7.06
C LEU A 182 -1.00 9.24 6.52
N ILE A 183 -0.30 8.26 5.95
CA ILE A 183 -0.92 7.03 5.44
C ILE A 183 -1.61 6.26 6.57
N THR A 184 -0.90 6.03 7.68
CA THR A 184 -1.43 5.25 8.81
C THR A 184 -2.70 5.88 9.36
N ASN A 185 -2.70 7.19 9.60
CA ASN A 185 -3.86 7.92 10.12
C ASN A 185 -5.04 7.84 9.14
N GLU A 186 -4.78 8.00 7.85
CA GLU A 186 -5.84 8.00 6.86
C GLU A 186 -6.43 6.60 6.65
N VAL A 187 -5.59 5.55 6.53
CA VAL A 187 -6.05 4.17 6.40
C VAL A 187 -6.87 3.75 7.61
N THR A 188 -6.40 4.07 8.82
CA THR A 188 -7.12 3.69 10.05
C THR A 188 -8.46 4.42 10.19
N ALA A 189 -8.61 5.63 9.62
CA ALA A 189 -9.88 6.35 9.63
C ALA A 189 -10.98 5.67 8.79
N PHE A 190 -10.62 4.83 7.81
CA PHE A 190 -11.57 4.05 6.99
C PHE A 190 -11.82 2.64 7.52
N ARG A 191 -11.13 2.24 8.59
CA ARG A 191 -11.16 0.88 9.14
C ARG A 191 -12.12 0.79 10.31
N ASP A 192 -12.91 -0.28 10.34
CA ASP A 192 -13.60 -0.72 11.54
C ASP A 192 -12.63 -1.55 12.40
N ASP A 193 -12.26 -1.00 13.55
CA ASP A 193 -11.26 -1.60 14.44
C ASP A 193 -11.75 -2.89 15.12
N GLU A 194 -13.06 -3.06 15.36
CA GLU A 194 -13.61 -4.28 15.97
C GLU A 194 -13.51 -5.45 14.99
N ILE A 195 -13.91 -5.23 13.74
CA ILE A 195 -13.78 -6.24 12.66
C ILE A 195 -12.30 -6.58 12.42
N TYR A 196 -11.45 -5.56 12.30
CA TYR A 196 -10.02 -5.75 12.10
C TYR A 196 -9.39 -6.59 13.21
N GLN A 197 -9.67 -6.26 14.48
CA GLN A 197 -9.13 -6.97 15.63
C GLN A 197 -9.64 -8.41 15.70
N ALA A 198 -10.90 -8.66 15.35
CA ALA A 198 -11.45 -10.02 15.30
C ALA A 198 -10.67 -10.91 14.31
N VAL A 199 -10.31 -10.40 13.13
CA VAL A 199 -9.49 -11.13 12.16
C VAL A 199 -8.05 -11.34 12.66
N CYS A 200 -7.46 -10.34 13.31
CA CYS A 200 -6.13 -10.47 13.94
C CYS A 200 -6.11 -11.57 15.00
N ASP A 201 -7.17 -11.68 15.81
CA ASP A 201 -7.29 -12.72 16.85
C ASP A 201 -7.50 -14.12 16.23
N LEU A 202 -8.21 -14.22 15.11
CA LEU A 202 -8.33 -15.45 14.33
C LEU A 202 -6.98 -15.88 13.76
N GLU A 203 -6.24 -14.96 13.14
CA GLU A 203 -4.90 -15.22 12.61
C GLU A 203 -3.95 -15.70 13.70
N LYS A 204 -3.97 -15.04 14.85
CA LYS A 204 -3.16 -15.41 16.00
C LYS A 204 -3.47 -16.84 16.49
N ARG A 205 -4.75 -17.21 16.58
CA ARG A 205 -5.18 -18.58 16.94
C ARG A 205 -4.67 -19.60 15.94
N GLY A 206 -4.84 -19.35 14.63
CA GLY A 206 -4.33 -20.26 13.59
C GLY A 206 -2.80 -20.42 13.66
N LYS A 207 -2.05 -19.34 13.95
CA LYS A 207 -0.60 -19.42 14.17
C LYS A 207 -0.23 -20.27 15.40
N GLU A 208 -0.99 -20.19 16.50
CA GLU A 208 -0.74 -21.04 17.69
C GLU A 208 -1.09 -22.51 17.41
N GLU A 209 -2.13 -22.80 16.63
CA GLU A 209 -2.44 -24.17 16.18
C GLU A 209 -1.31 -24.77 15.34
N LEU A 210 -0.81 -24.02 14.35
CA LEU A 210 0.33 -24.44 13.54
C LEU A 210 1.59 -24.65 14.37
N LYS A 211 1.83 -23.81 15.38
CA LYS A 211 2.93 -23.95 16.33
C LYS A 211 2.80 -25.20 17.21
N MET A 212 1.58 -25.56 17.59
CA MET A 212 1.32 -26.79 18.33
C MET A 212 1.62 -28.02 17.47
N ILE A 213 1.25 -28.02 16.19
CA ILE A 213 1.55 -29.09 15.22
C ILE A 213 3.07 -29.18 15.02
N GLU A 214 3.75 -28.05 14.78
CA GLU A 214 5.22 -27.97 14.62
C GLU A 214 5.94 -28.64 15.80
N ARG A 215 5.55 -28.32 17.03
CA ARG A 215 6.18 -28.85 18.25
C ARG A 215 5.91 -30.32 18.53
N ASN A 216 4.83 -30.85 17.97
CA ASN A 216 4.41 -32.25 18.19
C ASN A 216 4.45 -33.07 16.91
N TYR A 217 5.22 -32.65 15.91
CA TYR A 217 5.24 -33.26 14.57
C TYR A 217 5.46 -34.80 14.65
N ASP A 218 6.56 -35.25 15.30
CA ASP A 218 6.91 -36.67 15.40
C ASP A 218 5.81 -37.48 16.12
N ARG A 219 5.19 -36.91 17.16
CA ARG A 219 4.08 -37.55 17.88
C ARG A 219 2.84 -37.69 17.00
N ALA A 220 2.54 -36.64 16.19
CA ALA A 220 1.42 -36.70 15.27
C ALA A 220 1.63 -37.74 14.17
N VAL A 221 2.84 -37.81 13.60
CA VAL A 221 3.19 -38.84 12.61
C VAL A 221 3.07 -40.25 13.20
N ALA A 222 3.67 -40.49 14.38
CA ALA A 222 3.61 -41.80 15.04
C ALA A 222 2.15 -42.22 15.38
N PHE A 223 1.29 -41.28 15.75
CA PHE A 223 -0.13 -41.56 15.98
C PHE A 223 -0.82 -42.00 14.68
N LEU A 224 -0.65 -41.26 13.59
CA LEU A 224 -1.25 -41.60 12.28
C LEU A 224 -0.74 -42.94 11.73
N GLU A 225 0.54 -43.26 11.92
CA GLU A 225 1.11 -44.56 11.53
C GLU A 225 0.53 -45.74 12.35
N SER A 226 0.09 -45.50 13.59
CA SER A 226 -0.53 -46.53 14.44
C SER A 226 -2.00 -46.80 14.11
N GLU A 227 -2.68 -45.91 13.36
CA GLU A 227 -4.08 -46.04 12.95
C GLU A 227 -4.24 -46.73 11.58
N VAL A 228 -3.12 -46.99 10.86
CA VAL A 228 -3.07 -47.66 9.56
C VAL A 228 -2.69 -49.10 9.74
#